data_ac9012b457e18fc5c391c917a164110c
#
_entry.id   ac9012b457e18fc5c391c917a164110c
#
_cell.length_a   1.000
_cell.length_b   1.000
_cell.length_c   1.000
_cell.angle_alpha   90.00
_cell.angle_beta   90.00
_cell.angle_gamma   90.00
#
_symmetry.space_group_name_H-M   'P 1'
#
loop_
_entity.id
_entity.type
_entity.pdbx_description
1 polymer ?
#
loop_
_entity_poly.entity_id
_entity_poly.type
_entity_poly.pdbx_seq_one_letter_code
_entity_poly.pdbx_strand_id
1 'polypeptide(L)'
;MNSSYNNKINFGDIISAITFLKKPKTIVECGILEGYSLDKFIWNSDTNTRIDAYDIFDKFNGNHAIKDRIMEQFSPYKNVNIDEGDFYEVLKKYPDSSIDILHIDIANNGEVYEYMFENYSKKIKKNGIILMEGGSEKRDNIEWMIKYNKPKINPVLKKWSNTYNILTIGEIPSITIIQNK
;
A
#
# COMPACT_ATOMS: atom_id res chain seq x y z
N MET A 1 -6.29 5.93 -15.25
CA MET A 1 -5.15 5.49 -14.44
C MET A 1 -5.13 3.97 -14.39
N ASN A 2 -4.03 3.35 -14.79
CA ASN A 2 -3.82 1.92 -14.60
C ASN A 2 -3.57 1.64 -13.12
N SER A 3 -4.11 0.51 -12.64
CA SER A 3 -3.91 0.08 -11.27
C SER A 3 -4.22 -1.40 -11.14
N SER A 4 -3.54 -2.07 -10.23
CA SER A 4 -3.88 -3.41 -9.77
C SER A 4 -5.32 -3.50 -9.21
N TYR A 5 -5.87 -2.38 -8.74
CA TYR A 5 -7.19 -2.29 -8.12
C TYR A 5 -8.33 -1.91 -9.07
N ASN A 6 -8.03 -1.41 -10.27
CA ASN A 6 -9.03 -0.96 -11.22
C ASN A 6 -9.36 -2.05 -12.24
N ASN A 7 -10.14 -3.02 -11.83
CA ASN A 7 -10.64 -4.09 -12.70
C ASN A 7 -12.17 -4.20 -12.53
N LYS A 8 -12.78 -5.34 -12.87
CA LYS A 8 -14.23 -5.60 -12.70
C LYS A 8 -14.76 -5.30 -11.28
N ILE A 9 -13.89 -5.42 -10.27
CA ILE A 9 -14.16 -5.00 -8.88
C ILE A 9 -13.26 -3.81 -8.61
N ASN A 10 -13.86 -2.68 -8.24
CA ASN A 10 -13.14 -1.45 -7.95
C ASN A 10 -12.72 -1.42 -6.47
N PHE A 11 -11.52 -1.90 -6.16
CA PHE A 11 -10.99 -1.81 -4.79
C PHE A 11 -10.64 -0.38 -4.35
N GLY A 12 -10.58 0.58 -5.27
CA GLY A 12 -10.48 1.99 -4.93
C GLY A 12 -11.62 2.46 -4.03
N ASP A 13 -12.80 1.85 -4.11
CA ASP A 13 -13.94 2.18 -3.24
C ASP A 13 -13.69 1.73 -1.81
N ILE A 14 -12.97 0.62 -1.60
CA ILE A 14 -12.56 0.16 -0.27
C ILE A 14 -11.55 1.14 0.33
N ILE A 15 -10.54 1.55 -0.45
CA ILE A 15 -9.55 2.55 -0.04
C ILE A 15 -10.26 3.86 0.34
N SER A 16 -11.19 4.32 -0.48
CA SER A 16 -12.00 5.52 -0.24
C SER A 16 -12.79 5.43 1.06
N ALA A 17 -13.52 4.34 1.26
CA ALA A 17 -14.35 4.14 2.45
C ALA A 17 -13.50 4.09 3.75
N ILE A 18 -12.39 3.36 3.72
CA ILE A 18 -11.47 3.28 4.86
C ILE A 18 -10.89 4.66 5.18
N THR A 19 -10.44 5.39 4.17
CA THR A 19 -9.85 6.73 4.35
C THR A 19 -10.87 7.70 4.96
N PHE A 20 -12.08 7.74 4.39
CA PHE A 20 -13.17 8.60 4.88
C PHE A 20 -13.56 8.31 6.34
N LEU A 21 -13.72 7.03 6.68
CA LEU A 21 -14.12 6.61 8.02
C LEU A 21 -12.99 6.80 9.05
N LYS A 22 -11.74 6.59 8.63
CA LYS A 22 -10.57 6.66 9.49
C LYS A 22 -10.17 8.08 9.85
N LYS A 23 -10.42 9.06 8.98
CA LYS A 23 -9.99 10.46 9.15
C LYS A 23 -8.51 10.57 9.53
N PRO A 24 -7.60 10.01 8.72
CA PRO A 24 -6.19 9.91 9.05
C PRO A 24 -5.54 11.29 9.15
N LYS A 25 -4.48 11.40 9.95
CA LYS A 25 -3.59 12.57 9.97
C LYS A 25 -2.35 12.34 9.10
N THR A 26 -1.94 11.07 8.97
CA THR A 26 -0.78 10.68 8.18
C THR A 26 -1.09 9.43 7.38
N ILE A 27 -0.96 9.53 6.07
CA ILE A 27 -1.01 8.41 5.13
C ILE A 27 0.38 8.25 4.52
N VAL A 28 0.84 7.01 4.43
CA VAL A 28 2.08 6.66 3.72
C VAL A 28 1.75 5.63 2.66
N GLU A 29 2.17 5.88 1.43
CA GLU A 29 1.99 4.99 0.29
C GLU A 29 3.35 4.57 -0.27
N CYS A 30 3.55 3.28 -0.53
CA CYS A 30 4.68 2.72 -1.24
C CYS A 30 4.19 2.00 -2.50
N GLY A 31 4.60 2.50 -3.66
CA GLY A 31 4.11 2.12 -4.98
C GLY A 31 2.99 3.05 -5.45
N ILE A 32 3.30 3.93 -6.40
CA ILE A 32 2.37 4.96 -6.89
C ILE A 32 1.79 4.58 -8.25
N LEU A 33 2.61 4.02 -9.13
CA LEU A 33 2.29 3.74 -10.53
C LEU A 33 1.74 5.00 -11.23
N GLU A 34 0.45 5.01 -11.59
CA GLU A 34 -0.24 6.18 -12.18
C GLU A 34 -1.03 7.00 -11.15
N GLY A 35 -0.91 6.71 -9.84
CA GLY A 35 -1.52 7.47 -8.75
C GLY A 35 -3.00 7.16 -8.49
N TYR A 36 -3.49 5.97 -8.89
CA TYR A 36 -4.89 5.62 -8.69
C TYR A 36 -5.30 5.56 -7.21
N SER A 37 -4.55 4.86 -6.37
CA SER A 37 -4.79 4.80 -4.93
C SER A 37 -4.52 6.14 -4.24
N LEU A 38 -3.48 6.84 -4.67
CA LEU A 38 -3.16 8.20 -4.20
C LEU A 38 -4.34 9.15 -4.40
N ASP A 39 -4.98 9.13 -5.57
CA ASP A 39 -6.20 9.89 -5.86
C ASP A 39 -7.32 9.57 -4.86
N LYS A 40 -7.54 8.28 -4.53
CA LYS A 40 -8.55 7.87 -3.54
C LYS A 40 -8.24 8.40 -2.14
N PHE A 41 -6.98 8.39 -1.73
CA PHE A 41 -6.57 8.97 -0.45
C PHE A 41 -6.82 10.48 -0.40
N ILE A 42 -6.45 11.21 -1.45
CA ILE A 42 -6.62 12.67 -1.54
C ILE A 42 -8.10 13.06 -1.41
N TRP A 43 -8.95 12.47 -2.23
CA TRP A 43 -10.37 12.82 -2.29
C TRP A 43 -11.18 12.43 -1.06
N ASN A 44 -10.67 11.53 -0.22
CA ASN A 44 -11.40 11.01 0.94
C ASN A 44 -10.75 11.35 2.28
N SER A 45 -9.74 12.21 2.29
CA SER A 45 -9.09 12.73 3.51
C SER A 45 -9.30 14.23 3.67
N ASP A 46 -9.07 14.73 4.87
CA ASP A 46 -9.07 16.16 5.14
C ASP A 46 -7.87 16.85 4.46
N THR A 47 -8.02 18.13 4.11
CA THR A 47 -6.92 18.94 3.52
C THR A 47 -5.69 19.07 4.41
N ASN A 48 -5.84 18.82 5.73
CA ASN A 48 -4.74 18.79 6.70
C ASN A 48 -4.11 17.40 6.88
N THR A 49 -4.60 16.38 6.18
CA THR A 49 -3.99 15.06 6.20
C THR A 49 -2.68 15.11 5.42
N ARG A 50 -1.57 14.77 6.06
CA ARG A 50 -0.30 14.58 5.38
C ARG A 50 -0.33 13.26 4.60
N ILE A 51 -0.03 13.32 3.31
CA ILE A 51 0.06 12.15 2.43
C ILE A 51 1.47 12.12 1.83
N ASP A 52 2.24 11.10 2.20
CA ASP A 52 3.58 10.87 1.67
C ASP A 52 3.53 9.63 0.77
N ALA A 53 3.80 9.80 -0.51
CA ALA A 53 3.79 8.74 -1.51
C ALA A 53 5.20 8.51 -2.07
N TYR A 54 5.59 7.25 -2.14
CA TYR A 54 6.93 6.83 -2.55
C TYR A 54 6.87 5.81 -3.68
N ASP A 55 7.75 5.97 -4.64
CA ASP A 55 7.98 4.99 -5.69
C ASP A 55 9.47 4.93 -6.03
N ILE A 56 9.94 3.81 -6.54
CA ILE A 56 11.33 3.70 -7.04
C ILE A 56 11.45 4.15 -8.49
N PHE A 57 10.32 4.44 -9.14
CA PHE A 57 10.20 4.94 -10.50
C PHE A 57 11.04 4.11 -11.51
N ASP A 58 11.89 4.75 -12.28
CA ASP A 58 12.73 4.14 -13.32
C ASP A 58 13.85 3.23 -12.80
N LYS A 59 14.07 3.18 -11.50
CA LYS A 59 15.03 2.25 -10.88
C LYS A 59 14.60 0.78 -10.95
N PHE A 60 13.35 0.53 -11.26
CA PHE A 60 12.85 -0.82 -11.49
C PHE A 60 12.47 -1.01 -12.97
N ASN A 61 13.19 -1.91 -13.65
CA ASN A 61 12.91 -2.23 -15.04
C ASN A 61 11.49 -2.83 -15.17
N GLY A 62 10.63 -2.17 -15.92
CA GLY A 62 9.21 -2.53 -16.06
C GLY A 62 8.24 -1.71 -15.20
N ASN A 63 8.74 -0.81 -14.36
CA ASN A 63 7.89 0.20 -13.74
C ASN A 63 7.50 1.26 -14.77
N HIS A 64 6.21 1.56 -14.85
CA HIS A 64 5.66 2.53 -15.80
C HIS A 64 5.34 3.89 -15.14
N ALA A 65 5.66 4.05 -13.86
CA ALA A 65 5.51 5.30 -13.14
C ALA A 65 6.51 6.36 -13.65
N ILE A 66 6.00 7.43 -14.24
CA ILE A 66 6.83 8.54 -14.73
C ILE A 66 6.78 9.65 -13.68
N LYS A 67 7.90 9.84 -12.97
CA LYS A 67 7.99 10.76 -11.82
C LYS A 67 7.46 12.15 -12.10
N ASP A 68 7.95 12.80 -13.16
CA ASP A 68 7.58 14.18 -13.48
C ASP A 68 6.07 14.31 -13.76
N ARG A 69 5.49 13.33 -14.47
CA ARG A 69 4.06 13.30 -14.75
C ARG A 69 3.23 13.17 -13.46
N ILE A 70 3.64 12.30 -12.55
CA ILE A 70 2.95 12.11 -11.27
C ILE A 70 3.08 13.37 -10.41
N MET A 71 4.26 13.97 -10.33
CA MET A 71 4.47 15.21 -9.58
C MET A 71 3.63 16.36 -10.16
N GLU A 72 3.55 16.51 -11.48
CA GLU A 72 2.71 17.52 -12.14
C GLU A 72 1.22 17.28 -11.84
N GLN A 73 0.75 16.03 -11.99
CA GLN A 73 -0.65 15.66 -11.76
C GLN A 73 -1.13 16.01 -10.36
N PHE A 74 -0.30 15.80 -9.34
CA PHE A 74 -0.67 16.01 -7.94
C PHE A 74 -0.15 17.34 -7.35
N SER A 75 0.51 18.18 -8.14
CA SER A 75 1.04 19.49 -7.72
C SER A 75 0.01 20.44 -7.09
N PRO A 76 -1.30 20.40 -7.43
CA PRO A 76 -2.30 21.25 -6.77
C PRO A 76 -2.52 20.91 -5.29
N TYR A 77 -2.20 19.70 -4.84
CA TYR A 77 -2.47 19.22 -3.48
C TYR A 77 -1.27 19.47 -2.57
N LYS A 78 -1.31 20.55 -1.78
CA LYS A 78 -0.18 21.01 -0.95
C LYS A 78 0.16 20.09 0.23
N ASN A 79 -0.74 19.22 0.60
CA ASN A 79 -0.59 18.21 1.66
C ASN A 79 -0.07 16.86 1.15
N VAL A 80 0.24 16.76 -0.15
CA VAL A 80 0.77 15.56 -0.79
C VAL A 80 2.26 15.77 -1.10
N ASN A 81 3.09 14.85 -0.62
CA ASN A 81 4.52 14.79 -0.91
C ASN A 81 4.80 13.53 -1.74
N ILE A 82 5.41 13.71 -2.89
CA ILE A 82 5.80 12.61 -3.78
C ILE A 82 7.31 12.59 -3.86
N ASP A 83 7.88 11.49 -3.43
CA ASP A 83 9.33 11.29 -3.40
C ASP A 83 9.74 9.96 -4.03
N GLU A 84 10.97 9.92 -4.52
CA GLU A 84 11.62 8.67 -4.81
C GLU A 84 12.01 7.98 -3.51
N GLY A 85 11.64 6.70 -3.36
CA GLY A 85 11.93 5.96 -2.14
C GLY A 85 11.74 4.45 -2.29
N ASP A 86 12.74 3.71 -1.83
CA ASP A 86 12.65 2.26 -1.70
C ASP A 86 11.84 1.89 -0.47
N PHE A 87 10.89 0.99 -0.63
CA PHE A 87 10.06 0.46 0.46
C PHE A 87 10.89 0.02 1.69
N TYR A 88 12.03 -0.63 1.47
CA TYR A 88 12.89 -1.11 2.57
C TYR A 88 13.61 0.02 3.34
N GLU A 89 13.66 1.23 2.78
CA GLU A 89 14.33 2.39 3.39
C GLU A 89 13.36 3.46 3.89
N VAL A 90 12.18 3.57 3.29
CA VAL A 90 11.17 4.61 3.59
C VAL A 90 10.77 4.60 5.07
N LEU A 91 10.68 3.43 5.68
CA LEU A 91 10.30 3.29 7.10
C LEU A 91 11.19 4.08 8.06
N LYS A 92 12.45 4.34 7.70
CA LYS A 92 13.41 5.08 8.52
C LYS A 92 13.03 6.56 8.70
N LYS A 93 12.21 7.09 7.79
CA LYS A 93 11.71 8.46 7.82
C LYS A 93 10.60 8.68 8.88
N TYR A 94 10.05 7.61 9.45
CA TYR A 94 8.89 7.68 10.32
C TYR A 94 9.21 7.26 11.75
N PRO A 95 8.81 8.05 12.77
CA PRO A 95 8.81 7.62 14.17
C PRO A 95 7.87 6.43 14.37
N ASP A 96 8.07 5.70 15.47
CA ASP A 96 7.12 4.67 15.88
C ASP A 96 5.76 5.29 16.21
N SER A 97 4.67 4.57 15.92
CA SER A 97 3.29 5.00 16.16
C SER A 97 2.93 6.36 15.54
N SER A 98 3.40 6.64 14.32
CA SER A 98 3.18 7.91 13.62
C SER A 98 2.25 7.81 12.40
N ILE A 99 2.01 6.62 11.86
CA ILE A 99 1.25 6.40 10.63
C ILE A 99 -0.18 5.95 10.96
N ASP A 100 -1.18 6.61 10.38
CA ASP A 100 -2.59 6.22 10.51
C ASP A 100 -3.02 5.19 9.45
N ILE A 101 -2.58 5.39 8.20
CA ILE A 101 -2.79 4.46 7.10
C ILE A 101 -1.46 4.24 6.38
N LEU A 102 -1.06 2.97 6.26
CA LEU A 102 0.03 2.54 5.39
C LEU A 102 -0.56 1.77 4.22
N HIS A 103 -0.21 2.15 3.00
CA HIS A 103 -0.58 1.42 1.79
C HIS A 103 0.68 0.91 1.08
N ILE A 104 0.66 -0.37 0.68
CA ILE A 104 1.78 -1.01 -0.01
C ILE A 104 1.25 -1.73 -1.25
N ASP A 105 1.59 -1.21 -2.42
CA ASP A 105 1.27 -1.79 -3.72
C ASP A 105 2.50 -1.76 -4.64
N ILE A 106 3.44 -2.63 -4.32
CA ILE A 106 4.68 -2.85 -5.06
C ILE A 106 4.68 -4.27 -5.65
N ALA A 107 5.80 -4.85 -5.95
CA ALA A 107 5.90 -6.27 -6.34
C ALA A 107 5.65 -7.21 -5.14
N ASN A 108 4.41 -7.17 -4.58
CA ASN A 108 4.04 -7.82 -3.33
C ASN A 108 4.14 -9.35 -3.41
N ASN A 109 4.86 -9.90 -2.45
CA ASN A 109 5.06 -11.34 -2.24
C ASN A 109 5.28 -11.61 -0.75
N GLY A 110 5.56 -12.85 -0.35
CA GLY A 110 5.74 -13.21 1.05
C GLY A 110 6.87 -12.45 1.76
N GLU A 111 7.96 -12.11 1.06
CA GLU A 111 9.07 -11.33 1.66
C GLU A 111 8.63 -9.89 2.00
N VAL A 112 7.89 -9.24 1.09
CA VAL A 112 7.37 -7.90 1.32
C VAL A 112 6.41 -7.88 2.51
N TYR A 113 5.52 -8.87 2.59
CA TYR A 113 4.59 -9.01 3.72
C TYR A 113 5.31 -9.29 5.04
N GLU A 114 6.28 -10.20 5.05
CA GLU A 114 7.08 -10.50 6.25
C GLU A 114 7.82 -9.24 6.72
N TYR A 115 8.50 -8.55 5.80
CA TYR A 115 9.21 -7.31 6.12
C TYR A 115 8.28 -6.24 6.70
N MET A 116 7.07 -6.10 6.14
CA MET A 116 6.07 -5.19 6.66
C MET A 116 5.72 -5.53 8.12
N PHE A 117 5.42 -6.78 8.42
CA PHE A 117 5.07 -7.18 9.80
C PHE A 117 6.22 -6.95 10.78
N GLU A 118 7.45 -7.28 10.39
CA GLU A 118 8.61 -7.17 11.27
C GLU A 118 9.07 -5.72 11.49
N ASN A 119 8.91 -4.85 10.50
CA ASN A 119 9.54 -3.52 10.51
C ASN A 119 8.56 -2.35 10.51
N TYR A 120 7.52 -2.39 9.67
CA TYR A 120 6.56 -1.30 9.57
C TYR A 120 5.49 -1.32 10.66
N SER A 121 5.14 -2.48 11.21
CA SER A 121 4.04 -2.61 12.16
C SER A 121 4.17 -1.67 13.37
N LYS A 122 5.39 -1.46 13.87
CA LYS A 122 5.68 -0.53 14.97
C LYS A 122 5.50 0.94 14.60
N LYS A 123 5.53 1.28 13.30
CA LYS A 123 5.31 2.64 12.79
C LYS A 123 3.82 3.01 12.77
N ILE A 124 2.97 2.00 12.80
CA ILE A 124 1.52 2.16 12.73
C ILE A 124 0.98 2.51 14.12
N LYS A 125 0.11 3.51 14.19
CA LYS A 125 -0.60 3.87 15.43
C LYS A 125 -1.48 2.72 15.91
N LYS A 126 -1.79 2.68 17.19
CA LYS A 126 -2.61 1.63 17.83
C LYS A 126 -3.89 1.29 17.03
N ASN A 127 -4.56 2.30 16.48
CA ASN A 127 -5.76 2.12 15.66
C ASN A 127 -5.47 2.30 14.15
N GLY A 128 -4.21 2.30 13.73
CA GLY A 128 -3.84 2.45 12.33
C GLY A 128 -4.21 1.24 11.50
N ILE A 129 -4.22 1.42 10.20
CA ILE A 129 -4.60 0.40 9.23
C ILE A 129 -3.48 0.25 8.20
N ILE A 130 -3.18 -0.99 7.87
CA ILE A 130 -2.28 -1.33 6.76
C ILE A 130 -3.13 -1.91 5.64
N LEU A 131 -2.94 -1.42 4.43
CA LEU A 131 -3.56 -1.89 3.20
C LEU A 131 -2.47 -2.43 2.28
N MET A 132 -2.61 -3.66 1.81
CA MET A 132 -1.63 -4.27 0.91
C MET A 132 -2.32 -4.92 -0.29
N GLU A 133 -1.77 -4.71 -1.49
CA GLU A 133 -2.19 -5.49 -2.67
C GLU A 133 -1.84 -6.96 -2.44
N GLY A 134 -2.76 -7.85 -2.83
CA GLY A 134 -2.55 -9.29 -2.73
C GLY A 134 -3.15 -9.94 -1.49
N GLY A 135 -2.72 -11.17 -1.22
CA GLY A 135 -3.10 -11.96 -0.03
C GLY A 135 -4.13 -13.06 -0.28
N SER A 136 -4.77 -13.13 -1.45
CA SER A 136 -5.62 -14.27 -1.79
C SER A 136 -4.79 -15.50 -2.20
N GLU A 137 -5.36 -16.70 -2.07
CA GLU A 137 -4.71 -17.92 -2.55
C GLU A 137 -4.47 -17.91 -4.06
N LYS A 138 -5.40 -17.31 -4.83
CA LYS A 138 -5.23 -17.18 -6.28
C LYS A 138 -4.09 -16.23 -6.61
N ARG A 139 -3.91 -15.15 -5.86
CA ARG A 139 -2.80 -14.20 -6.03
C ARG A 139 -1.43 -14.84 -5.79
N ASP A 140 -1.33 -15.80 -4.86
CA ASP A 140 -0.10 -16.57 -4.61
C ASP A 140 0.27 -17.52 -5.77
N ASN A 141 -0.63 -17.77 -6.71
CA ASN A 141 -0.44 -18.71 -7.82
C ASN A 141 -0.49 -18.03 -9.20
N ILE A 142 -0.37 -16.71 -9.29
CA ILE A 142 -0.26 -16.02 -10.59
C ILE A 142 1.06 -16.34 -11.27
N GLU A 143 1.07 -16.22 -12.59
CA GLU A 143 2.22 -16.56 -13.45
C GLU A 143 3.52 -15.90 -12.96
N TRP A 144 3.47 -14.63 -12.60
CA TRP A 144 4.61 -13.89 -12.11
C TRP A 144 5.22 -14.51 -10.83
N MET A 145 4.38 -14.86 -9.84
CA MET A 145 4.83 -15.50 -8.59
C MET A 145 5.52 -16.83 -8.88
N ILE A 146 4.94 -17.64 -9.75
CA ILE A 146 5.46 -18.97 -10.14
C ILE A 146 6.75 -18.82 -10.92
N LYS A 147 6.75 -18.00 -11.98
CA LYS A 147 7.88 -17.79 -12.88
C LYS A 147 9.15 -17.35 -12.15
N TYR A 148 9.01 -16.48 -11.16
CA TYR A 148 10.13 -15.94 -10.40
C TYR A 148 10.32 -16.61 -9.04
N ASN A 149 9.64 -17.75 -8.80
CA ASN A 149 9.70 -18.51 -7.55
C ASN A 149 9.57 -17.62 -6.30
N LYS A 150 8.59 -16.70 -6.32
CA LYS A 150 8.39 -15.74 -5.23
C LYS A 150 7.73 -16.41 -4.02
N PRO A 151 8.16 -16.12 -2.79
CA PRO A 151 7.51 -16.61 -1.59
C PRO A 151 6.03 -16.23 -1.54
N LYS A 152 5.19 -17.18 -1.16
CA LYS A 152 3.75 -17.00 -1.05
C LYS A 152 3.37 -16.09 0.11
N ILE A 153 2.33 -15.31 -0.06
CA ILE A 153 1.79 -14.37 0.95
C ILE A 153 1.00 -15.12 2.03
N ASN A 154 0.18 -16.08 1.65
CA ASN A 154 -0.72 -16.77 2.60
C ASN A 154 -0.04 -17.43 3.80
N PRO A 155 1.11 -18.11 3.67
CA PRO A 155 1.83 -18.62 4.83
C PRO A 155 2.23 -17.52 5.82
N VAL A 156 2.60 -16.34 5.33
CA VAL A 156 2.95 -15.18 6.16
C VAL A 156 1.71 -14.67 6.89
N LEU A 157 0.58 -14.49 6.20
CA LEU A 157 -0.67 -14.08 6.82
C LEU A 157 -1.11 -15.05 7.93
N LYS A 158 -0.98 -16.35 7.71
CA LYS A 158 -1.27 -17.38 8.73
C LYS A 158 -0.35 -17.23 9.94
N LYS A 159 0.96 -17.03 9.75
CA LYS A 159 1.94 -16.81 10.82
C LYS A 159 1.52 -15.66 11.75
N TRP A 160 1.07 -14.56 11.16
CA TRP A 160 0.77 -13.32 11.90
C TRP A 160 -0.70 -13.17 12.35
N SER A 161 -1.59 -14.11 11.98
CA SER A 161 -3.04 -14.03 12.27
C SER A 161 -3.39 -14.03 13.76
N ASN A 162 -2.51 -14.55 14.63
CA ASN A 162 -2.72 -14.52 16.08
C ASN A 162 -2.44 -13.12 16.67
N THR A 163 -1.62 -12.32 16.02
CA THR A 163 -1.20 -10.97 16.49
C THR A 163 -2.07 -9.87 15.88
N TYR A 164 -2.49 -10.05 14.63
CA TYR A 164 -3.23 -9.03 13.86
C TYR A 164 -4.61 -9.51 13.46
N ASN A 165 -5.55 -8.57 13.35
CA ASN A 165 -6.78 -8.78 12.60
C ASN A 165 -6.44 -8.63 11.12
N ILE A 166 -6.69 -9.68 10.33
CA ILE A 166 -6.33 -9.74 8.92
C ILE A 166 -7.58 -10.11 8.12
N LEU A 167 -7.92 -9.30 7.13
CA LEU A 167 -9.03 -9.53 6.22
C LEU A 167 -8.54 -9.36 4.78
N THR A 168 -8.61 -10.41 3.99
CA THR A 168 -8.34 -10.36 2.55
C THR A 168 -9.67 -10.36 1.77
N ILE A 169 -9.83 -9.41 0.85
CA ILE A 169 -11.02 -9.23 0.02
C ILE A 169 -10.60 -9.41 -1.45
N GLY A 170 -11.41 -10.19 -2.18
CA GLY A 170 -11.19 -10.46 -3.60
C GLY A 170 -10.27 -11.66 -3.86
N GLU A 171 -9.99 -11.89 -5.13
CA GLU A 171 -9.16 -12.99 -5.60
C GLU A 171 -7.98 -12.51 -6.44
N ILE A 172 -8.25 -11.96 -7.63
CA ILE A 172 -7.31 -11.30 -8.55
C ILE A 172 -8.06 -10.15 -9.23
N PRO A 173 -7.78 -8.91 -8.87
CA PRO A 173 -6.95 -8.47 -7.76
C PRO A 173 -7.51 -8.83 -6.39
N SER A 174 -6.71 -8.68 -5.35
CA SER A 174 -7.12 -8.76 -3.96
C SER A 174 -6.47 -7.65 -3.14
N ILE A 175 -7.12 -7.27 -2.03
CA ILE A 175 -6.58 -6.32 -1.06
C ILE A 175 -6.65 -6.94 0.33
N THR A 176 -5.57 -6.82 1.08
CA THR A 176 -5.49 -7.28 2.47
C THR A 176 -5.47 -6.08 3.40
N ILE A 177 -6.39 -6.08 4.34
CA ILE A 177 -6.55 -5.07 5.39
C ILE A 177 -6.02 -5.68 6.69
N ILE A 178 -5.09 -4.99 7.35
CA ILE A 178 -4.41 -5.46 8.55
C ILE A 178 -4.51 -4.40 9.64
N GLN A 179 -4.84 -4.82 10.86
CA GLN A 179 -4.94 -3.96 12.03
C GLN A 179 -4.41 -4.68 13.26
N ASN A 180 -3.77 -3.96 14.17
CA ASN A 180 -3.40 -4.49 15.49
C ASN A 180 -4.64 -4.99 16.25
N LYS A 181 -4.49 -6.11 16.97
CA LYS A 181 -5.51 -6.59 17.92
C LYS A 181 -5.58 -5.75 19.17
#